data_dd2073d13dac7707e311afd260016aa9
#
_entry.id   dd2073d13dac7707e311afd260016aa9
#
_cell.length_a   1.000
_cell.length_b   1.000
_cell.length_c   1.000
_cell.angle_alpha   90.00
_cell.angle_beta   90.00
_cell.angle_gamma   90.00
#
_symmetry.space_group_name_H-M   'P 1'
#
loop_
_entity.id
_entity.type
_entity.pdbx_description
1 polymer ?
#
loop_
_entity_poly.entity_id
_entity_poly.type
_entity_poly.pdbx_seq_one_letter_code
_entity_poly.pdbx_strand_id
1 'polypeptide(L)'
;VNTCSMGHCLITLYQHTGDEKYLNIAKSKVEYLEKEALRFGDHVLQHTVSVNNDFPEQAWADTLFMAGFFLLRMGVLLKDEQLIDDALSQYYWHIKYLQDPESGLYYHGYNNITGDHMSGIKWGRANAWAAYTMSQVGIRLPQCYLYPKFLDVVGSLNDQLAALKLYQTENGLWRTIVDDETSYEEVSASAGIAAAMIAKGNPLHIKYINKSIPG
;
A
#
# COMPACT_ATOMS: atom_id res chain seq x y z
N VAL A 1 -4.70 7.10 -11.09
CA VAL A 1 -3.94 7.31 -9.82
C VAL A 1 -2.45 6.95 -9.92
N ASN A 2 -2.01 6.09 -10.83
CA ASN A 2 -0.61 5.65 -10.95
C ASN A 2 0.41 6.80 -10.99
N THR A 3 0.11 7.89 -11.71
CA THR A 3 1.00 9.04 -11.81
C THR A 3 1.21 9.78 -10.48
N CYS A 4 0.39 9.53 -9.47
CA CYS A 4 0.55 10.12 -8.13
C CYS A 4 1.75 9.53 -7.38
N SER A 5 2.26 8.36 -7.77
CA SER A 5 3.48 7.78 -7.21
C SER A 5 4.70 8.70 -7.32
N MET A 6 4.77 9.53 -8.37
CA MET A 6 5.81 10.56 -8.52
C MET A 6 5.76 11.63 -7.42
N GLY A 7 4.61 11.78 -6.76
CA GLY A 7 4.44 12.69 -5.63
C GLY A 7 5.38 12.38 -4.47
N HIS A 8 5.75 11.12 -4.28
CA HIS A 8 6.71 10.74 -3.23
C HIS A 8 8.09 11.38 -3.43
N CYS A 9 8.55 11.44 -4.68
CA CYS A 9 9.81 12.12 -5.02
C CYS A 9 9.67 13.64 -4.84
N LEU A 10 8.54 14.22 -5.25
CA LEU A 10 8.27 15.66 -5.11
C LEU A 10 8.28 16.10 -3.64
N ILE A 11 7.63 15.35 -2.74
CA ILE A 11 7.67 15.61 -1.30
C ILE A 11 9.11 15.57 -0.78
N THR A 12 9.87 14.55 -1.18
CA THR A 12 11.25 14.39 -0.74
C THR A 12 12.14 15.53 -1.24
N LEU A 13 12.00 15.93 -2.51
CA LEU A 13 12.74 17.07 -3.08
C LEU A 13 12.38 18.36 -2.37
N TYR A 14 11.10 18.63 -2.10
CA TYR A 14 10.69 19.80 -1.33
C TYR A 14 11.34 19.82 0.06
N GLN A 15 11.28 18.70 0.78
CA GLN A 15 11.84 18.57 2.12
C GLN A 15 13.35 18.80 2.17
N HIS A 16 14.09 18.45 1.11
CA HIS A 16 15.54 18.63 1.02
C HIS A 16 15.96 20.01 0.49
N THR A 17 15.19 20.59 -0.41
CA THR A 17 15.60 21.81 -1.12
C THR A 17 14.88 23.07 -0.64
N GLY A 18 13.69 22.92 -0.05
CA GLY A 18 12.80 24.04 0.27
C GLY A 18 12.17 24.70 -0.97
N ASP A 19 12.39 24.17 -2.18
CA ASP A 19 11.87 24.77 -3.42
C ASP A 19 10.38 24.48 -3.58
N GLU A 20 9.58 25.53 -3.45
CA GLU A 20 8.10 25.49 -3.50
C GLU A 20 7.54 24.91 -4.81
N LYS A 21 8.30 24.91 -5.89
CA LYS A 21 7.83 24.29 -7.15
C LYS A 21 7.47 22.82 -6.96
N TYR A 22 8.25 22.08 -6.17
CA TYR A 22 7.98 20.65 -5.92
C TYR A 22 6.71 20.46 -5.08
N LEU A 23 6.52 21.29 -4.05
CA LEU A 23 5.32 21.27 -3.24
C LEU A 23 4.07 21.61 -4.07
N ASN A 24 4.14 22.63 -4.93
CA ASN A 24 3.03 23.06 -5.76
C ASN A 24 2.60 21.95 -6.76
N ILE A 25 3.57 21.23 -7.36
CA ILE A 25 3.26 20.08 -8.21
C ILE A 25 2.66 18.94 -7.37
N ALA A 26 3.15 18.68 -6.16
CA ALA A 26 2.55 17.68 -5.29
C ALA A 26 1.11 18.04 -4.89
N LYS A 27 0.83 19.31 -4.56
CA LYS A 27 -0.52 19.81 -4.27
C LYS A 27 -1.47 19.62 -5.46
N SER A 28 -1.03 19.86 -6.70
CA SER A 28 -1.89 19.61 -7.87
C SER A 28 -2.27 18.13 -8.04
N LYS A 29 -1.42 17.20 -7.57
CA LYS A 29 -1.78 15.77 -7.55
C LYS A 29 -2.78 15.44 -6.45
N VAL A 30 -2.71 16.11 -5.29
CA VAL A 30 -3.74 16.00 -4.25
C VAL A 30 -5.06 16.51 -4.78
N GLU A 31 -5.08 17.69 -5.37
CA GLU A 31 -6.29 18.28 -5.96
C GLU A 31 -6.96 17.35 -6.98
N TYR A 32 -6.17 16.72 -7.85
CA TYR A 32 -6.67 15.71 -8.77
C TYR A 32 -7.32 14.52 -8.04
N LEU A 33 -6.68 13.99 -6.98
CA LEU A 33 -7.21 12.85 -6.22
C LEU A 33 -8.50 13.20 -5.47
N GLU A 34 -8.63 14.43 -4.99
CA GLU A 34 -9.81 14.90 -4.26
C GLU A 34 -10.99 15.24 -5.19
N LYS A 35 -10.73 15.86 -6.35
CA LYS A 35 -11.78 16.48 -7.17
C LYS A 35 -12.09 15.74 -8.47
N GLU A 36 -11.13 15.01 -9.04
CA GLU A 36 -11.24 14.47 -10.38
C GLU A 36 -11.10 12.94 -10.45
N ALA A 37 -10.34 12.35 -9.52
CA ALA A 37 -10.14 10.90 -9.51
C ALA A 37 -11.46 10.16 -9.31
N LEU A 38 -11.69 9.14 -10.12
CA LEU A 38 -12.88 8.32 -10.01
C LEU A 38 -12.86 7.54 -8.69
N ARG A 39 -14.02 7.48 -8.05
CA ARG A 39 -14.25 6.74 -6.81
C ARG A 39 -15.53 5.92 -6.93
N PHE A 40 -15.64 4.86 -6.15
CA PHE A 40 -16.82 4.03 -6.08
C PHE A 40 -17.13 3.62 -4.63
N GLY A 41 -18.33 3.06 -4.41
CA GLY A 41 -18.76 2.62 -3.08
C GLY A 41 -18.54 3.68 -2.01
N ASP A 42 -17.79 3.34 -0.98
CA ASP A 42 -17.48 4.22 0.15
C ASP A 42 -16.27 5.14 -0.14
N HIS A 43 -16.26 5.80 -1.25
CA HIS A 43 -15.22 6.72 -1.72
C HIS A 43 -13.86 6.07 -2.00
N VAL A 44 -13.84 4.78 -2.35
CA VAL A 44 -12.64 4.05 -2.75
C VAL A 44 -12.11 4.58 -4.07
N LEU A 45 -10.83 4.90 -4.15
CA LEU A 45 -10.19 5.35 -5.38
C LEU A 45 -10.15 4.21 -6.41
N GLN A 46 -10.75 4.44 -7.58
CA GLN A 46 -10.58 3.57 -8.73
C GLN A 46 -9.12 3.63 -9.19
N HIS A 47 -8.46 2.49 -9.28
CA HIS A 47 -7.02 2.46 -9.58
C HIS A 47 -6.69 2.97 -10.97
N THR A 48 -7.27 2.37 -11.99
CA THR A 48 -6.98 2.69 -13.38
C THR A 48 -8.09 3.54 -13.97
N VAL A 49 -7.70 4.65 -14.59
CA VAL A 49 -8.59 5.52 -15.36
C VAL A 49 -8.06 5.56 -16.78
N SER A 50 -8.80 4.98 -17.72
CA SER A 50 -8.55 5.03 -19.17
C SER A 50 -9.54 5.97 -19.83
N VAL A 51 -9.28 6.32 -21.09
CA VAL A 51 -10.16 7.21 -21.88
C VAL A 51 -11.59 6.68 -21.95
N ASN A 52 -11.75 5.36 -22.06
CA ASN A 52 -13.05 4.69 -22.14
C ASN A 52 -13.55 4.16 -20.80
N ASN A 53 -12.83 4.41 -19.70
CA ASN A 53 -13.09 3.80 -18.40
C ASN A 53 -13.23 2.27 -18.45
N ASP A 54 -12.24 1.59 -19.04
CA ASP A 54 -12.25 0.14 -19.27
C ASP A 54 -12.09 -0.69 -17.97
N PHE A 55 -11.77 -0.03 -16.85
CA PHE A 55 -11.55 -0.66 -15.53
C PHE A 55 -12.46 -0.04 -14.46
N PRO A 56 -13.78 0.02 -14.71
CA PRO A 56 -14.68 0.71 -13.80
C PRO A 56 -14.75 0.01 -12.44
N GLU A 57 -14.78 0.81 -11.39
CA GLU A 57 -14.97 0.38 -10.00
C GLU A 57 -14.00 -0.72 -9.53
N GLN A 58 -12.73 -0.66 -9.95
CA GLN A 58 -11.72 -1.60 -9.50
C GLN A 58 -10.79 -0.98 -8.45
N ALA A 59 -10.71 -1.64 -7.28
CA ALA A 59 -9.69 -1.41 -6.27
C ALA A 59 -8.49 -2.32 -6.52
N TRP A 60 -7.27 -1.78 -6.48
CA TRP A 60 -6.03 -2.53 -6.64
C TRP A 60 -5.07 -2.21 -5.49
N ALA A 61 -4.31 -3.20 -5.03
CA ALA A 61 -3.35 -3.03 -3.93
C ALA A 61 -2.30 -1.94 -4.19
N ASP A 62 -1.96 -1.72 -5.45
CA ASP A 62 -1.06 -0.66 -5.92
C ASP A 62 -1.53 0.74 -5.51
N THR A 63 -2.85 0.97 -5.41
CA THR A 63 -3.43 2.25 -4.98
C THR A 63 -2.96 2.64 -3.58
N LEU A 64 -2.70 1.66 -2.71
CA LEU A 64 -2.18 1.93 -1.36
C LEU A 64 -0.84 2.67 -1.39
N PHE A 65 0.04 2.32 -2.33
CA PHE A 65 1.29 3.05 -2.52
C PHE A 65 1.09 4.32 -3.37
N MET A 66 0.43 4.19 -4.52
CA MET A 66 0.34 5.26 -5.53
C MET A 66 -0.43 6.48 -5.01
N ALA A 67 -1.50 6.25 -4.26
CA ALA A 67 -2.36 7.32 -3.74
C ALA A 67 -2.45 7.33 -2.21
N GLY A 68 -2.80 6.22 -1.57
CA GLY A 68 -3.02 6.19 -0.11
C GLY A 68 -1.81 6.71 0.69
N PHE A 69 -0.63 6.17 0.41
CA PHE A 69 0.59 6.61 1.06
C PHE A 69 1.02 8.04 0.65
N PHE A 70 0.76 8.41 -0.58
CA PHE A 70 1.02 9.78 -1.03
C PHE A 70 0.12 10.78 -0.30
N LEU A 71 -1.20 10.54 -0.22
CA LEU A 71 -2.15 11.37 0.52
C LEU A 71 -1.76 11.50 1.99
N LEU A 72 -1.38 10.39 2.63
CA LEU A 72 -0.91 10.41 4.02
C LEU A 72 0.31 11.33 4.21
N ARG A 73 1.32 11.18 3.35
CA ARG A 73 2.52 12.03 3.41
C ARG A 73 2.21 13.51 3.19
N MET A 74 1.30 13.81 2.27
CA MET A 74 0.86 15.19 2.02
C MET A 74 0.05 15.74 3.19
N GLY A 75 -0.89 14.98 3.74
CA GLY A 75 -1.69 15.38 4.91
C GLY A 75 -0.80 15.70 6.12
N VAL A 76 0.19 14.85 6.40
CA VAL A 76 1.17 15.11 7.47
C VAL A 76 2.01 16.36 7.18
N LEU A 77 2.50 16.51 5.94
CA LEU A 77 3.32 17.67 5.54
C LEU A 77 2.54 18.98 5.65
N LEU A 78 1.29 19.00 5.22
CA LEU A 78 0.41 20.17 5.21
C LEU A 78 -0.31 20.38 6.54
N LYS A 79 -0.26 19.41 7.46
CA LYS A 79 -1.06 19.36 8.71
C LYS A 79 -2.57 19.41 8.41
N ASP A 80 -2.98 18.69 7.39
CA ASP A 80 -4.35 18.62 6.90
C ASP A 80 -5.01 17.32 7.39
N GLU A 81 -5.87 17.46 8.40
CA GLU A 81 -6.57 16.34 9.04
C GLU A 81 -7.57 15.64 8.10
N GLN A 82 -8.19 16.38 7.18
CA GLN A 82 -9.13 15.79 6.23
C GLN A 82 -8.39 14.90 5.23
N LEU A 83 -7.24 15.36 4.78
CA LEU A 83 -6.39 14.59 3.87
C LEU A 83 -5.80 13.35 4.56
N ILE A 84 -5.46 13.44 5.84
CA ILE A 84 -5.04 12.28 6.65
C ILE A 84 -6.19 11.27 6.76
N ASP A 85 -7.41 11.74 7.05
CA ASP A 85 -8.57 10.85 7.18
C ASP A 85 -8.94 10.19 5.84
N ASP A 86 -8.90 10.91 4.71
CA ASP A 86 -9.07 10.30 3.38
C ASP A 86 -8.01 9.23 3.11
N ALA A 87 -6.75 9.51 3.41
CA ALA A 87 -5.67 8.53 3.27
C ALA A 87 -5.94 7.26 4.09
N LEU A 88 -6.29 7.40 5.37
CA LEU A 88 -6.60 6.26 6.24
C LEU A 88 -7.88 5.53 5.79
N SER A 89 -8.85 6.24 5.21
CA SER A 89 -10.04 5.64 4.61
C SER A 89 -9.69 4.79 3.40
N GLN A 90 -8.72 5.22 2.56
CA GLN A 90 -8.24 4.39 1.46
C GLN A 90 -7.61 3.09 1.98
N TYR A 91 -6.78 3.14 3.04
CA TYR A 91 -6.26 1.93 3.67
C TYR A 91 -7.38 1.02 4.18
N TYR A 92 -8.31 1.57 4.96
CA TYR A 92 -9.42 0.81 5.55
C TYR A 92 -10.23 0.06 4.49
N TRP A 93 -10.64 0.73 3.42
CA TRP A 93 -11.46 0.11 2.38
C TRP A 93 -10.69 -0.87 1.51
N HIS A 94 -9.43 -0.58 1.15
CA HIS A 94 -8.61 -1.53 0.43
C HIS A 94 -8.32 -2.80 1.25
N ILE A 95 -8.16 -2.68 2.57
CA ILE A 95 -8.08 -3.84 3.47
C ILE A 95 -9.36 -4.69 3.35
N LYS A 96 -10.54 -4.05 3.45
CA LYS A 96 -11.83 -4.75 3.37
C LYS A 96 -12.06 -5.46 2.03
N TYR A 97 -11.60 -4.87 0.94
CA TYR A 97 -11.79 -5.44 -0.39
C TYR A 97 -10.71 -6.46 -0.77
N LEU A 98 -9.50 -6.31 -0.29
CA LEU A 98 -8.35 -7.04 -0.84
C LEU A 98 -7.70 -8.05 0.12
N GLN A 99 -7.81 -7.85 1.45
CA GLN A 99 -7.21 -8.81 2.37
C GLN A 99 -8.09 -10.05 2.50
N ASP A 100 -7.50 -11.21 2.25
CA ASP A 100 -8.13 -12.49 2.49
C ASP A 100 -8.15 -12.78 4.01
N PRO A 101 -9.33 -12.87 4.63
CA PRO A 101 -9.44 -13.08 6.08
C PRO A 101 -8.93 -14.45 6.53
N GLU A 102 -8.87 -15.44 5.64
CA GLU A 102 -8.42 -16.79 5.98
C GLU A 102 -6.90 -16.88 6.01
N SER A 103 -6.24 -16.33 4.99
CA SER A 103 -4.78 -16.40 4.87
C SER A 103 -4.05 -15.17 5.42
N GLY A 104 -4.70 -14.02 5.51
CA GLY A 104 -4.08 -12.72 5.83
C GLY A 104 -3.34 -12.09 4.64
N LEU A 105 -3.20 -12.79 3.51
CA LEU A 105 -2.56 -12.27 2.30
C LEU A 105 -3.51 -11.35 1.52
N TYR A 106 -2.94 -10.60 0.57
CA TYR A 106 -3.72 -9.70 -0.27
C TYR A 106 -3.91 -10.25 -1.68
N TYR A 107 -5.15 -10.18 -2.16
CA TYR A 107 -5.45 -10.23 -3.59
C TYR A 107 -4.92 -8.98 -4.28
N HIS A 108 -4.62 -9.09 -5.58
CA HIS A 108 -4.13 -7.94 -6.35
C HIS A 108 -5.20 -6.88 -6.53
N GLY A 109 -6.41 -7.29 -6.88
CA GLY A 109 -7.50 -6.38 -7.16
C GLY A 109 -8.88 -6.96 -6.86
N TYR A 110 -9.86 -6.06 -6.76
CA TYR A 110 -11.26 -6.36 -6.57
C TYR A 110 -12.10 -5.53 -7.55
N ASN A 111 -13.06 -6.16 -8.19
CA ASN A 111 -14.03 -5.51 -9.06
C ASN A 111 -15.37 -5.40 -8.34
N ASN A 112 -15.80 -4.18 -8.01
CA ASN A 112 -17.03 -3.93 -7.28
C ASN A 112 -18.29 -4.25 -8.10
N ILE A 113 -18.23 -4.17 -9.44
CA ILE A 113 -19.37 -4.46 -10.31
C ILE A 113 -19.66 -5.97 -10.33
N THR A 114 -18.61 -6.80 -10.44
CA THR A 114 -18.76 -8.27 -10.48
C THR A 114 -18.71 -8.89 -9.10
N GLY A 115 -18.24 -8.18 -8.09
CA GLY A 115 -18.16 -8.65 -6.71
C GLY A 115 -17.08 -9.71 -6.48
N ASP A 116 -15.99 -9.71 -7.25
CA ASP A 116 -14.93 -10.71 -7.19
C ASP A 116 -13.52 -10.11 -7.20
N HIS A 117 -12.53 -10.97 -6.90
CA HIS A 117 -11.10 -10.58 -6.88
C HIS A 117 -10.41 -10.69 -8.25
N MET A 118 -11.15 -10.84 -9.33
CA MET A 118 -10.69 -10.93 -10.72
C MET A 118 -9.77 -12.12 -10.98
N SER A 119 -8.58 -12.19 -10.37
CA SER A 119 -7.62 -13.27 -10.60
C SER A 119 -7.59 -14.35 -9.51
N GLY A 120 -8.06 -14.07 -8.31
CA GLY A 120 -8.03 -15.01 -7.18
C GLY A 120 -6.64 -15.39 -6.66
N ILE A 121 -5.55 -14.85 -7.21
CA ILE A 121 -4.18 -15.15 -6.80
C ILE A 121 -3.61 -14.10 -5.84
N LYS A 122 -2.63 -14.52 -5.03
CA LYS A 122 -1.93 -13.67 -4.06
C LYS A 122 -0.61 -13.19 -4.65
N TRP A 123 -0.66 -12.21 -5.55
CA TRP A 123 0.52 -11.69 -6.22
C TRP A 123 1.54 -11.07 -5.24
N GLY A 124 2.80 -11.48 -5.34
CA GLY A 124 3.85 -11.11 -4.41
C GLY A 124 4.09 -9.59 -4.32
N ARG A 125 4.12 -8.87 -5.47
CA ARG A 125 4.26 -7.41 -5.47
C ARG A 125 3.06 -6.69 -4.87
N ALA A 126 1.84 -7.19 -5.08
CA ALA A 126 0.66 -6.62 -4.43
C ALA A 126 0.78 -6.71 -2.91
N ASN A 127 1.21 -7.87 -2.40
CA ASN A 127 1.48 -8.05 -0.98
C ASN A 127 2.62 -7.16 -0.49
N ALA A 128 3.66 -6.93 -1.29
CA ALA A 128 4.75 -6.01 -0.96
C ALA A 128 4.26 -4.55 -0.87
N TRP A 129 3.43 -4.08 -1.81
CA TRP A 129 2.84 -2.73 -1.77
C TRP A 129 2.02 -2.52 -0.50
N ALA A 130 1.10 -3.45 -0.19
CA ALA A 130 0.27 -3.37 0.99
C ALA A 130 1.12 -3.37 2.28
N ALA A 131 2.00 -4.36 2.47
CA ALA A 131 2.84 -4.47 3.66
C ALA A 131 3.74 -3.26 3.86
N TYR A 132 4.44 -2.81 2.80
CA TYR A 132 5.35 -1.67 2.88
C TYR A 132 4.62 -0.41 3.29
N THR A 133 3.52 -0.06 2.61
CA THR A 133 2.82 1.20 2.89
C THR A 133 2.17 1.20 4.25
N MET A 134 1.52 0.11 4.66
CA MET A 134 0.95 -0.01 6.00
C MET A 134 2.02 0.11 7.10
N SER A 135 3.22 -0.44 6.89
CA SER A 135 4.34 -0.29 7.83
C SER A 135 4.80 1.15 8.01
N GLN A 136 4.60 2.00 7.00
CA GLN A 136 4.99 3.41 7.03
C GLN A 136 3.98 4.30 7.77
N VAL A 137 2.72 3.88 7.92
CA VAL A 137 1.67 4.73 8.53
C VAL A 137 2.07 5.16 9.93
N GLY A 138 2.41 4.21 10.81
CA GLY A 138 2.80 4.53 12.19
C GLY A 138 4.10 5.33 12.31
N ILE A 139 5.00 5.23 11.31
CA ILE A 139 6.27 5.98 11.28
C ILE A 139 6.04 7.43 10.85
N ARG A 140 5.11 7.65 9.92
CA ARG A 140 4.91 8.95 9.28
C ARG A 140 3.83 9.80 9.94
N LEU A 141 2.84 9.16 10.56
CA LEU A 141 1.72 9.85 11.20
C LEU A 141 1.99 10.01 12.68
N PRO A 142 2.28 11.24 13.16
CA PRO A 142 2.40 11.52 14.59
C PRO A 142 1.08 11.20 15.30
N GLN A 143 1.16 10.62 16.48
CA GLN A 143 -0.02 10.29 17.29
C GLN A 143 -1.05 9.42 16.55
N CYS A 144 -0.59 8.51 15.70
CA CYS A 144 -1.42 7.63 14.88
C CYS A 144 -2.50 6.87 15.68
N TYR A 145 -2.26 6.62 16.97
CA TYR A 145 -3.23 5.98 17.89
C TYR A 145 -4.52 6.81 18.12
N LEU A 146 -4.54 8.08 17.76
CA LEU A 146 -5.74 8.92 17.85
C LEU A 146 -6.72 8.67 16.69
N TYR A 147 -6.28 7.99 15.65
CA TYR A 147 -7.09 7.68 14.48
C TYR A 147 -7.63 6.25 14.57
N PRO A 148 -8.96 6.06 14.71
CA PRO A 148 -9.53 4.70 14.83
C PRO A 148 -9.15 3.76 13.70
N LYS A 149 -9.17 4.23 12.44
CA LYS A 149 -8.78 3.45 11.25
C LYS A 149 -7.32 2.97 11.28
N PHE A 150 -6.47 3.61 12.07
CA PHE A 150 -5.08 3.16 12.25
C PHE A 150 -4.99 1.77 12.89
N LEU A 151 -5.91 1.44 13.78
CA LEU A 151 -5.94 0.11 14.41
C LEU A 151 -6.24 -0.99 13.39
N ASP A 152 -7.12 -0.71 12.40
CA ASP A 152 -7.38 -1.65 11.30
C ASP A 152 -6.12 -1.84 10.45
N VAL A 153 -5.38 -0.77 10.15
CA VAL A 153 -4.11 -0.84 9.42
C VAL A 153 -3.07 -1.69 10.16
N VAL A 154 -2.94 -1.51 11.47
CA VAL A 154 -2.00 -2.28 12.29
C VAL A 154 -2.39 -3.74 12.39
N GLY A 155 -3.68 -4.03 12.58
CA GLY A 155 -4.22 -5.38 12.62
C GLY A 155 -3.93 -6.11 11.30
N SER A 156 -4.35 -5.52 10.19
CA SER A 156 -4.13 -6.05 8.86
C SER A 156 -2.65 -6.32 8.54
N LEU A 157 -1.77 -5.36 8.87
CA LEU A 157 -0.33 -5.56 8.68
C LEU A 157 0.22 -6.72 9.51
N ASN A 158 -0.22 -6.87 10.76
CA ASN A 158 0.24 -7.96 11.62
C ASN A 158 -0.16 -9.33 11.04
N ASP A 159 -1.41 -9.46 10.59
CA ASP A 159 -1.93 -10.68 9.98
C ASP A 159 -1.18 -11.00 8.69
N GLN A 160 -0.99 -9.99 7.83
CA GLN A 160 -0.24 -10.15 6.59
C GLN A 160 1.22 -10.57 6.83
N LEU A 161 1.93 -9.92 7.76
CA LEU A 161 3.31 -10.28 8.05
C LEU A 161 3.42 -11.65 8.72
N ALA A 162 2.41 -12.06 9.49
CA ALA A 162 2.34 -13.41 10.04
C ALA A 162 2.21 -14.46 8.92
N ALA A 163 1.31 -14.22 7.98
CA ALA A 163 1.15 -15.07 6.80
C ALA A 163 2.43 -15.14 5.95
N LEU A 164 2.99 -14.00 5.59
CA LEU A 164 4.19 -13.93 4.74
C LEU A 164 5.38 -14.72 5.30
N LYS A 165 5.53 -14.81 6.63
CA LYS A 165 6.57 -15.64 7.24
C LYS A 165 6.44 -17.13 6.91
N LEU A 166 5.21 -17.62 6.70
CA LEU A 166 4.96 -19.03 6.37
C LEU A 166 5.38 -19.38 4.94
N TYR A 167 5.37 -18.37 4.05
CA TYR A 167 5.63 -18.54 2.61
C TYR A 167 7.04 -18.13 2.18
N GLN A 168 7.92 -17.76 3.12
CA GLN A 168 9.32 -17.48 2.77
C GLN A 168 10.03 -18.76 2.35
N THR A 169 10.62 -18.78 1.16
CA THR A 169 11.34 -19.92 0.61
C THR A 169 12.64 -20.22 1.37
N GLU A 170 13.25 -21.36 1.08
CA GLU A 170 14.56 -21.72 1.67
C GLU A 170 15.66 -20.73 1.29
N ASN A 171 15.56 -20.09 0.12
CA ASN A 171 16.50 -19.06 -0.32
C ASN A 171 16.27 -17.69 0.34
N GLY A 172 15.23 -17.55 1.18
CA GLY A 172 14.91 -16.31 1.88
C GLY A 172 14.05 -15.33 1.08
N LEU A 173 13.60 -15.72 -0.10
CA LEU A 173 12.77 -14.90 -0.98
C LEU A 173 11.29 -15.26 -0.86
N TRP A 174 10.44 -14.48 -1.52
CA TRP A 174 9.02 -14.78 -1.72
C TRP A 174 8.74 -14.96 -3.19
N ARG A 175 7.76 -15.81 -3.47
CA ARG A 175 7.35 -16.13 -4.84
C ARG A 175 6.47 -15.04 -5.45
N THR A 176 6.41 -15.02 -6.78
CA THR A 176 5.55 -14.08 -7.51
C THR A 176 4.06 -14.35 -7.25
N ILE A 177 3.66 -15.60 -7.01
CA ILE A 177 2.39 -15.98 -6.40
C ILE A 177 2.75 -16.56 -5.04
N VAL A 178 2.41 -15.83 -3.97
CA VAL A 178 2.96 -16.08 -2.63
C VAL A 178 2.64 -17.50 -2.14
N ASP A 179 1.45 -17.99 -2.38
CA ASP A 179 0.89 -19.26 -1.92
C ASP A 179 0.96 -20.38 -2.97
N ASP A 180 1.72 -20.20 -4.06
CA ASP A 180 1.95 -21.22 -5.10
C ASP A 180 3.42 -21.64 -5.11
N GLU A 181 3.68 -22.85 -4.64
CA GLU A 181 5.03 -23.43 -4.57
C GLU A 181 5.69 -23.64 -5.94
N THR A 182 4.90 -23.65 -7.01
CA THR A 182 5.40 -23.84 -8.38
C THR A 182 5.83 -22.54 -9.04
N SER A 183 5.43 -21.40 -8.48
CA SER A 183 5.77 -20.10 -9.03
C SER A 183 7.21 -19.69 -8.67
N TYR A 184 7.84 -18.87 -9.51
CA TYR A 184 9.23 -18.47 -9.33
C TYR A 184 9.42 -17.47 -8.18
N GLU A 185 10.60 -17.45 -7.57
CA GLU A 185 11.01 -16.47 -6.57
C GLU A 185 11.21 -15.10 -7.20
N GLU A 186 10.69 -14.05 -6.55
CA GLU A 186 10.67 -12.70 -7.08
C GLU A 186 11.40 -11.72 -6.17
N VAL A 187 12.49 -11.13 -6.66
CA VAL A 187 13.34 -10.20 -5.90
C VAL A 187 12.58 -8.91 -5.53
N SER A 188 11.78 -8.36 -6.43
CA SER A 188 11.08 -7.09 -6.17
C SER A 188 10.01 -7.23 -5.07
N ALA A 189 9.25 -8.32 -5.07
CA ALA A 189 8.31 -8.62 -4.00
C ALA A 189 9.05 -8.82 -2.67
N SER A 190 10.14 -9.61 -2.71
CA SER A 190 10.96 -9.93 -1.53
C SER A 190 11.57 -8.68 -0.89
N ALA A 191 12.10 -7.77 -1.70
CA ALA A 191 12.65 -6.50 -1.21
C ALA A 191 11.59 -5.64 -0.50
N GLY A 192 10.38 -5.53 -1.07
CA GLY A 192 9.28 -4.77 -0.46
C GLY A 192 8.77 -5.39 0.84
N ILE A 193 8.65 -6.72 0.89
CA ILE A 193 8.24 -7.45 2.11
C ILE A 193 9.30 -7.29 3.21
N ALA A 194 10.59 -7.48 2.87
CA ALA A 194 11.69 -7.29 3.82
C ALA A 194 11.73 -5.86 4.36
N ALA A 195 11.54 -4.85 3.50
CA ALA A 195 11.47 -3.45 3.90
C ALA A 195 10.30 -3.17 4.87
N ALA A 196 9.14 -3.81 4.66
CA ALA A 196 8.01 -3.71 5.58
C ALA A 196 8.33 -4.33 6.95
N MET A 197 8.98 -5.49 6.98
CA MET A 197 9.41 -6.15 8.21
C MET A 197 10.44 -5.33 8.99
N ILE A 198 11.39 -4.70 8.29
CA ILE A 198 12.37 -3.76 8.89
C ILE A 198 11.65 -2.56 9.51
N ALA A 199 10.77 -1.93 8.75
CA ALA A 199 10.03 -0.74 9.18
C ALA A 199 9.13 -1.02 10.39
N LYS A 200 8.55 -2.21 10.49
CA LYS A 200 7.76 -2.65 11.66
C LYS A 200 8.61 -2.76 12.92
N GLY A 201 9.91 -2.99 12.80
CA GLY A 201 10.86 -3.02 13.93
C GLY A 201 10.64 -4.15 14.95
N ASN A 202 9.89 -5.21 14.59
CA ASN A 202 9.66 -6.33 15.49
C ASN A 202 10.87 -7.30 15.46
N PRO A 203 11.53 -7.57 16.60
CA PRO A 203 12.68 -8.49 16.66
C PRO A 203 12.40 -9.88 16.09
N LEU A 204 11.14 -10.34 16.14
CA LEU A 204 10.75 -11.64 15.56
C LEU A 204 10.88 -11.70 14.05
N HIS A 205 11.03 -10.55 13.36
CA HIS A 205 11.25 -10.50 11.93
C HIS A 205 12.72 -10.64 11.51
N ILE A 206 13.67 -10.44 12.44
CA ILE A 206 15.11 -10.39 12.13
C ILE A 206 15.58 -11.64 11.37
N LYS A 207 15.14 -12.84 11.76
CA LYS A 207 15.56 -14.08 11.07
C LYS A 207 15.09 -14.13 9.60
N TYR A 208 13.90 -13.56 9.30
CA TYR A 208 13.36 -13.51 7.93
C TYR A 208 14.06 -12.44 7.11
N ILE A 209 14.36 -11.28 7.73
CA ILE A 209 15.09 -10.18 7.10
C ILE A 209 16.51 -10.65 6.72
N ASN A 210 17.24 -11.22 7.67
CA ASN A 210 18.61 -11.69 7.43
C ASN A 210 18.69 -12.79 6.36
N LYS A 211 17.64 -13.59 6.23
CA LYS A 211 17.58 -14.62 5.20
C LYS A 211 17.33 -14.04 3.80
N SER A 212 16.59 -12.91 3.70
CA SER A 212 16.25 -12.26 2.42
C SER A 212 17.31 -11.26 1.93
N ILE A 213 18.28 -10.91 2.76
CA ILE A 213 19.39 -10.01 2.39
C ILE A 213 20.68 -10.84 2.42
N PRO A 214 21.20 -11.28 1.26
CA PRO A 214 22.50 -11.96 1.19
C PRO A 214 23.58 -11.04 1.75
N GLY A 215 24.44 -11.58 2.61
CA GLY A 215 25.58 -10.85 3.20
C GLY A 215 26.64 -10.47 2.18
#